data_d1836dafc501ebce3160843fd80e683e
#
_entry.id   d1836dafc501ebce3160843fd80e683e
#
_cell.length_a   1.000
_cell.length_b   1.000
_cell.length_c   1.000
_cell.angle_alpha   90.00
_cell.angle_beta   90.00
_cell.angle_gamma   90.00
#
_symmetry.space_group_name_H-M   'P 1'
#
loop_
_entity.id
_entity.type
_entity.pdbx_description
1 polymer ?
#
loop_
_entity_poly.entity_id
_entity_poly.type
_entity_poly.pdbx_seq_one_letter_code
_entity_poly.pdbx_strand_id
1 'polypeptide(L)'
;TDPPEKGAEAPDWFYIPNVPPLLNGQLRPFYCLWREYMAPLVALEFSIGDGTEELDKTPLSVSQDDQTTRPGKFWVYERVIKISYYGVYIITTGNLEMYYSKDGSYRQMSPNEQGHYFIEPLGIELGIWQGSYQNQTLSWLRWWDSEGNLLLTGAERLEVEKARSDRLTNIAEQERQRAEKSELARRNAIPQLLATGMSVEQIGQILSLTVEEVKEISS
;
A
#
# COMPACT_ATOMS: atom_id res chain seq x y z
N THR A 1 -46.11 -5.24 14.93
CA THR A 1 -45.72 -4.60 13.66
C THR A 1 -44.24 -4.60 13.60
N ASP A 2 -43.67 -5.39 12.68
CA ASP A 2 -42.24 -5.40 12.42
C ASP A 2 -41.81 -3.96 12.08
N PRO A 3 -40.64 -3.50 12.59
CA PRO A 3 -40.11 -2.22 12.18
C PRO A 3 -39.89 -2.26 10.66
N PRO A 4 -40.17 -1.16 9.96
CA PRO A 4 -39.92 -1.11 8.51
C PRO A 4 -38.54 -1.60 8.22
N GLU A 5 -38.36 -2.50 7.25
CA GLU A 5 -37.06 -2.97 6.79
C GLU A 5 -36.19 -1.75 6.54
N LYS A 6 -35.22 -1.55 7.40
CA LYS A 6 -34.24 -0.50 7.21
C LYS A 6 -33.36 -0.97 6.06
N GLY A 7 -33.53 -0.36 4.89
CA GLY A 7 -32.66 -0.62 3.75
C GLY A 7 -31.22 -0.47 4.16
N ALA A 8 -30.42 -1.48 3.91
CA ALA A 8 -28.98 -1.43 4.08
C ALA A 8 -28.36 -1.26 2.69
N GLU A 9 -27.58 -0.20 2.51
CA GLU A 9 -26.68 -0.03 1.38
C GLU A 9 -25.25 -0.04 1.91
N ALA A 10 -24.40 -0.83 1.28
CA ALA A 10 -22.98 -0.90 1.64
C ALA A 10 -22.17 -0.87 0.34
N PRO A 11 -21.18 0.03 0.22
CA PRO A 11 -20.26 0.00 -0.90
C PRO A 11 -19.34 -1.22 -0.82
N ASP A 12 -18.84 -1.66 -1.98
CA ASP A 12 -17.89 -2.77 -2.05
C ASP A 12 -16.61 -2.49 -1.27
N TRP A 13 -16.18 -1.24 -1.28
CA TRP A 13 -15.06 -0.77 -0.48
C TRP A 13 -15.30 0.65 0.03
N PHE A 14 -14.87 0.92 1.26
CA PHE A 14 -14.93 2.27 1.81
C PHE A 14 -13.80 2.55 2.81
N TYR A 15 -13.50 3.82 2.97
CA TYR A 15 -12.53 4.32 3.94
C TYR A 15 -13.12 5.40 4.83
N ILE A 16 -12.92 5.25 6.13
CA ILE A 16 -13.34 6.21 7.15
C ILE A 16 -12.09 6.58 7.97
N PRO A 17 -11.69 7.86 7.97
CA PRO A 17 -10.53 8.29 8.75
C PRO A 17 -10.83 8.22 10.25
N ASN A 18 -9.79 7.97 11.05
CA ASN A 18 -9.82 8.04 12.50
C ASN A 18 -10.79 7.07 13.21
N VAL A 19 -11.24 6.03 12.52
CA VAL A 19 -12.04 4.97 13.13
C VAL A 19 -11.12 3.83 13.59
N PRO A 20 -11.10 3.50 14.89
CA PRO A 20 -10.30 2.39 15.39
C PRO A 20 -10.73 1.06 14.75
N PRO A 21 -9.79 0.16 14.40
CA PRO A 21 -10.12 -1.15 13.84
C PRO A 21 -10.88 -2.04 14.82
N LEU A 22 -10.71 -1.78 16.11
CA LEU A 22 -11.38 -2.50 17.19
C LEU A 22 -12.50 -1.67 17.81
N LEU A 23 -13.62 -2.31 18.09
CA LEU A 23 -14.71 -1.75 18.88
C LEU A 23 -14.75 -2.50 20.22
N ASN A 24 -14.53 -1.79 21.33
CA ASN A 24 -14.44 -2.38 22.67
C ASN A 24 -13.46 -3.56 22.77
N GLY A 25 -12.32 -3.49 22.07
CA GLY A 25 -11.30 -4.53 22.05
C GLY A 25 -11.59 -5.71 21.13
N GLN A 26 -12.70 -5.71 20.38
CA GLN A 26 -13.07 -6.77 19.44
C GLN A 26 -13.00 -6.26 18.00
N LEU A 27 -12.68 -7.17 17.06
CA LEU A 27 -12.74 -6.86 15.64
C LEU A 27 -14.14 -6.39 15.27
N ARG A 28 -14.20 -5.33 14.49
CA ARG A 28 -15.43 -4.73 14.01
C ARG A 28 -15.98 -5.54 12.82
N PRO A 29 -17.09 -6.30 12.96
CA PRO A 29 -17.58 -7.12 11.86
C PRO A 29 -18.28 -6.30 10.76
N PHE A 30 -18.78 -5.11 11.09
CA PHE A 30 -19.41 -4.17 10.19
C PHE A 30 -19.33 -2.75 10.76
N TYR A 31 -19.52 -1.76 9.90
CA TYR A 31 -19.60 -0.37 10.28
C TYR A 31 -21.07 0.12 10.26
N CYS A 32 -21.52 0.71 11.37
CA CYS A 32 -22.87 1.21 11.50
C CYS A 32 -22.89 2.73 11.55
N LEU A 33 -23.28 3.39 10.46
CA LEU A 33 -23.32 4.85 10.36
C LEU A 33 -24.16 5.49 11.47
N TRP A 34 -25.33 4.93 11.78
CA TRP A 34 -26.22 5.43 12.83
C TRP A 34 -25.64 5.35 14.25
N ARG A 35 -24.61 4.54 14.46
CA ARG A 35 -23.90 4.36 15.73
C ARG A 35 -22.64 5.22 15.82
N GLU A 36 -21.88 5.30 14.73
CA GLU A 36 -20.57 5.95 14.69
C GLU A 36 -20.68 7.44 14.29
N TYR A 37 -21.80 7.81 13.65
CA TYR A 37 -22.09 9.18 13.20
C TYR A 37 -21.04 9.80 12.27
N MET A 38 -20.23 8.98 11.62
CA MET A 38 -19.20 9.44 10.70
C MET A 38 -19.40 8.79 9.33
N ALA A 39 -19.62 9.61 8.31
CA ALA A 39 -19.74 9.15 6.95
C ALA A 39 -18.37 8.70 6.39
N PRO A 40 -18.33 7.72 5.48
CA PRO A 40 -17.12 7.39 4.75
C PRO A 40 -16.56 8.63 4.02
N LEU A 41 -15.24 8.76 4.07
CA LEU A 41 -14.55 9.77 3.26
C LEU A 41 -14.52 9.36 1.80
N VAL A 42 -14.21 8.09 1.54
CA VAL A 42 -14.18 7.52 0.18
C VAL A 42 -15.00 6.23 0.18
N ALA A 43 -15.80 6.03 -0.87
CA ALA A 43 -16.43 4.75 -1.16
C ALA A 43 -16.27 4.40 -2.64
N LEU A 44 -16.10 3.12 -2.92
CA LEU A 44 -15.92 2.58 -4.26
C LEU A 44 -16.89 1.43 -4.49
N GLU A 45 -17.49 1.42 -5.66
CA GLU A 45 -18.26 0.31 -6.21
C GLU A 45 -17.50 -0.32 -7.37
N PHE A 46 -17.54 -1.65 -7.46
CA PHE A 46 -16.87 -2.44 -8.49
C PHE A 46 -17.96 -3.10 -9.35
N SER A 47 -18.25 -2.51 -10.50
CA SER A 47 -19.29 -3.01 -11.40
C SER A 47 -18.72 -3.97 -12.44
N ILE A 48 -19.39 -5.13 -12.61
CA ILE A 48 -19.13 -6.04 -13.75
C ILE A 48 -19.97 -5.60 -14.96
N GLY A 49 -21.08 -4.89 -14.73
CA GLY A 49 -21.97 -4.32 -15.73
C GLY A 49 -21.45 -3.02 -16.34
N ASP A 50 -22.39 -2.18 -16.75
CA ASP A 50 -22.11 -0.86 -17.33
C ASP A 50 -22.08 0.29 -16.28
N GLY A 51 -22.27 -0.02 -15.00
CA GLY A 51 -22.29 0.96 -13.91
C GLY A 51 -23.62 1.68 -13.74
N THR A 52 -24.66 1.32 -14.49
CA THR A 52 -25.98 1.99 -14.42
C THR A 52 -26.61 1.91 -13.05
N GLU A 53 -26.49 0.77 -12.37
CA GLU A 53 -27.06 0.57 -11.03
C GLU A 53 -26.31 1.44 -9.98
N GLU A 54 -25.00 1.51 -10.05
CA GLU A 54 -24.16 2.29 -9.17
C GLU A 54 -24.34 3.81 -9.37
N LEU A 55 -24.73 4.21 -10.58
CA LEU A 55 -24.99 5.61 -10.97
C LEU A 55 -26.47 6.00 -10.90
N ASP A 56 -27.34 5.13 -10.42
CA ASP A 56 -28.78 5.40 -10.30
C ASP A 56 -29.05 6.51 -9.27
N LYS A 57 -29.66 7.60 -9.77
CA LYS A 57 -30.02 8.80 -9.01
C LYS A 57 -31.49 8.84 -8.57
N THR A 58 -32.20 7.74 -8.73
CA THR A 58 -33.62 7.66 -8.34
C THR A 58 -33.80 8.05 -6.88
N PRO A 59 -34.59 9.09 -6.56
CA PRO A 59 -34.80 9.49 -5.18
C PRO A 59 -35.78 8.55 -4.46
N LEU A 60 -35.66 8.50 -3.13
CA LEU A 60 -36.69 7.88 -2.31
C LEU A 60 -37.99 8.65 -2.54
N SER A 61 -39.03 7.96 -2.96
CA SER A 61 -40.38 8.52 -3.09
C SER A 61 -41.42 7.56 -2.53
N VAL A 62 -42.49 8.15 -1.97
CA VAL A 62 -43.67 7.41 -1.51
C VAL A 62 -44.80 7.84 -2.41
N SER A 63 -45.38 6.89 -3.14
CA SER A 63 -46.56 7.17 -3.99
C SER A 63 -47.83 7.33 -3.14
N GLN A 64 -48.88 7.89 -3.76
CA GLN A 64 -50.21 8.03 -3.10
C GLN A 64 -50.83 6.69 -2.66
N ASP A 65 -50.35 5.59 -3.26
CA ASP A 65 -50.80 4.23 -2.95
C ASP A 65 -49.89 3.51 -1.93
N ASP A 66 -49.15 4.24 -1.10
CA ASP A 66 -48.16 3.72 -0.13
C ASP A 66 -47.06 2.82 -0.72
N GLN A 67 -46.86 2.86 -2.03
CA GLN A 67 -45.72 2.17 -2.64
C GLN A 67 -44.44 3.02 -2.53
N THR A 68 -43.48 2.50 -1.80
CA THR A 68 -42.18 3.13 -1.65
C THR A 68 -41.27 2.72 -2.80
N THR A 69 -40.78 3.69 -3.56
CA THR A 69 -39.78 3.43 -4.60
C THR A 69 -38.43 3.23 -3.93
N ARG A 70 -37.74 2.14 -4.26
CA ARG A 70 -36.35 1.93 -3.79
C ARG A 70 -35.45 3.03 -4.39
N PRO A 71 -34.71 3.77 -3.57
CA PRO A 71 -33.79 4.79 -4.08
C PRO A 71 -32.57 4.14 -4.73
N GLY A 72 -32.01 4.80 -5.73
CA GLY A 72 -30.77 4.40 -6.36
C GLY A 72 -29.55 4.62 -5.46
N LYS A 73 -28.50 3.79 -5.64
CA LYS A 73 -27.26 3.83 -4.84
C LYS A 73 -26.62 5.21 -4.83
N PHE A 74 -26.49 5.85 -6.00
CA PHE A 74 -25.91 7.19 -6.11
C PHE A 74 -26.64 8.22 -5.24
N TRP A 75 -27.98 8.20 -5.28
CA TRP A 75 -28.78 9.10 -4.45
C TRP A 75 -28.62 8.83 -2.97
N VAL A 76 -28.59 7.54 -2.56
CA VAL A 76 -28.39 7.15 -1.15
C VAL A 76 -27.03 7.64 -0.64
N TYR A 77 -25.97 7.42 -1.41
CA TYR A 77 -24.63 7.82 -1.01
C TYR A 77 -24.45 9.35 -0.97
N GLU A 78 -25.08 10.06 -1.92
CA GLU A 78 -25.07 11.52 -1.96
C GLU A 78 -25.89 12.15 -0.82
N ARG A 79 -27.13 11.72 -0.64
CA ARG A 79 -28.13 12.43 0.17
C ARG A 79 -28.30 11.90 1.57
N VAL A 80 -28.21 10.59 1.73
CA VAL A 80 -28.48 9.92 3.01
C VAL A 80 -27.20 9.69 3.77
N ILE A 81 -26.22 9.00 3.17
CA ILE A 81 -24.95 8.65 3.81
C ILE A 81 -23.99 9.84 3.78
N LYS A 82 -24.02 10.64 2.72
CA LYS A 82 -23.19 11.84 2.51
C LYS A 82 -21.69 11.51 2.43
N ILE A 83 -21.38 10.52 1.60
CA ILE A 83 -19.99 10.13 1.33
C ILE A 83 -19.30 11.28 0.61
N SER A 84 -18.07 11.63 1.04
CA SER A 84 -17.36 12.78 0.47
C SER A 84 -16.83 12.52 -0.95
N TYR A 85 -16.27 11.33 -1.20
CA TYR A 85 -15.76 10.90 -2.50
C TYR A 85 -16.37 9.54 -2.85
N TYR A 86 -17.03 9.49 -4.00
CA TYR A 86 -17.67 8.28 -4.50
C TYR A 86 -17.09 7.89 -5.85
N GLY A 87 -16.67 6.64 -6.01
CA GLY A 87 -16.12 6.11 -7.23
C GLY A 87 -16.84 4.88 -7.73
N VAL A 88 -17.01 4.79 -9.04
CA VAL A 88 -17.52 3.61 -9.74
C VAL A 88 -16.46 3.10 -10.69
N TYR A 89 -15.99 1.89 -10.45
CA TYR A 89 -15.01 1.22 -11.29
C TYR A 89 -15.66 0.08 -12.07
N ILE A 90 -15.69 0.21 -13.39
CA ILE A 90 -16.23 -0.79 -14.31
C ILE A 90 -15.11 -1.76 -14.67
N ILE A 91 -15.13 -2.94 -14.06
CA ILE A 91 -14.06 -3.95 -14.17
C ILE A 91 -13.84 -4.39 -15.62
N THR A 92 -14.92 -4.56 -16.39
CA THR A 92 -14.88 -5.08 -17.77
C THR A 92 -14.18 -4.13 -18.74
N THR A 93 -14.30 -2.82 -18.53
CA THR A 93 -13.70 -1.80 -19.41
C THR A 93 -12.47 -1.15 -18.80
N GLY A 94 -12.25 -1.30 -17.49
CA GLY A 94 -11.23 -0.57 -16.75
C GLY A 94 -11.54 0.92 -16.61
N ASN A 95 -12.80 1.33 -16.75
CA ASN A 95 -13.21 2.72 -16.60
C ASN A 95 -13.46 3.07 -15.13
N LEU A 96 -12.93 4.21 -14.69
CA LEU A 96 -13.14 4.76 -13.36
C LEU A 96 -13.82 6.13 -13.48
N GLU A 97 -14.94 6.29 -12.81
CA GLU A 97 -15.59 7.58 -12.63
C GLU A 97 -15.55 7.96 -11.16
N MET A 98 -15.13 9.18 -10.86
CA MET A 98 -15.06 9.70 -9.50
C MET A 98 -15.94 10.92 -9.33
N TYR A 99 -16.56 11.03 -8.17
CA TYR A 99 -17.42 12.13 -7.77
C TYR A 99 -17.00 12.64 -6.40
N TYR A 100 -17.11 13.95 -6.18
CA TYR A 100 -16.92 14.55 -4.87
C TYR A 100 -18.14 15.36 -4.44
N SER A 101 -18.43 15.34 -3.15
CA SER A 101 -19.57 16.08 -2.58
C SER A 101 -19.19 17.55 -2.44
N LYS A 102 -19.99 18.42 -3.08
CA LYS A 102 -19.91 19.87 -2.92
C LYS A 102 -21.29 20.45 -2.74
N ASP A 103 -21.49 21.20 -1.66
CA ASP A 103 -22.79 21.82 -1.31
C ASP A 103 -23.92 20.80 -1.25
N GLY A 104 -23.62 19.58 -0.77
CA GLY A 104 -24.60 18.48 -0.62
C GLY A 104 -24.98 17.79 -1.94
N SER A 105 -24.24 17.99 -3.02
CA SER A 105 -24.45 17.31 -4.30
C SER A 105 -23.14 16.79 -4.88
N TYR A 106 -23.19 15.66 -5.55
CA TYR A 106 -22.03 15.11 -6.23
C TYR A 106 -21.71 15.87 -7.52
N ARG A 107 -20.43 16.16 -7.68
CA ARG A 107 -19.84 16.68 -8.91
C ARG A 107 -18.83 15.70 -9.43
N GLN A 108 -18.88 15.42 -10.72
CA GLN A 108 -17.90 14.55 -11.36
C GLN A 108 -16.51 15.21 -11.32
N MET A 109 -15.51 14.43 -10.97
CA MET A 109 -14.12 14.85 -10.98
C MET A 109 -13.52 14.68 -12.37
N SER A 110 -12.56 15.52 -12.71
CA SER A 110 -11.70 15.31 -13.87
C SER A 110 -10.39 14.69 -13.39
N PRO A 111 -9.89 13.66 -14.07
CA PRO A 111 -8.58 13.10 -13.75
C PRO A 111 -7.47 14.10 -14.16
N ASN A 112 -6.30 13.95 -13.56
CA ASN A 112 -5.09 14.66 -13.94
C ASN A 112 -4.52 14.10 -15.27
N GLU A 113 -3.36 14.61 -15.71
CA GLU A 113 -2.68 14.20 -16.94
C GLU A 113 -2.27 12.71 -16.95
N GLN A 114 -2.11 12.11 -15.79
CA GLN A 114 -1.80 10.69 -15.60
C GLN A 114 -3.05 9.79 -15.53
N GLY A 115 -4.23 10.38 -15.55
CA GLY A 115 -5.50 9.66 -15.41
C GLY A 115 -5.88 9.37 -13.94
N HIS A 116 -5.27 10.07 -12.97
CA HIS A 116 -5.54 9.86 -11.55
C HIS A 116 -6.46 10.94 -10.98
N TYR A 117 -7.18 10.60 -9.94
CA TYR A 117 -8.10 11.46 -9.20
C TYR A 117 -7.53 11.79 -7.83
N PHE A 118 -7.25 13.05 -7.57
CA PHE A 118 -6.69 13.50 -6.30
C PHE A 118 -7.74 13.55 -5.20
N ILE A 119 -7.48 12.86 -4.10
CA ILE A 119 -8.31 12.85 -2.89
C ILE A 119 -7.68 13.79 -1.87
N GLU A 120 -8.06 15.05 -1.94
CA GLU A 120 -7.45 16.16 -1.20
C GLU A 120 -7.25 15.88 0.30
N PRO A 121 -8.24 15.37 1.08
CA PRO A 121 -8.05 15.12 2.51
C PRO A 121 -7.03 14.01 2.83
N LEU A 122 -6.69 13.16 1.87
CA LEU A 122 -5.72 12.10 2.04
C LEU A 122 -4.34 12.46 1.49
N GLY A 123 -4.26 13.48 0.63
CA GLY A 123 -3.04 13.86 -0.06
C GLY A 123 -2.50 12.80 -1.02
N ILE A 124 -3.38 11.93 -1.53
CA ILE A 124 -3.04 10.82 -2.44
C ILE A 124 -3.98 10.81 -3.64
N GLU A 125 -3.59 10.08 -4.66
CA GLU A 125 -4.33 9.95 -5.90
C GLU A 125 -4.83 8.52 -6.10
N LEU A 126 -6.04 8.36 -6.65
CA LEU A 126 -6.61 7.08 -7.08
C LEU A 126 -6.60 7.01 -8.60
N GLY A 127 -6.15 5.91 -9.16
CA GLY A 127 -6.12 5.72 -10.61
C GLY A 127 -6.05 4.24 -11.01
N ILE A 128 -5.85 4.03 -12.31
CA ILE A 128 -5.77 2.69 -12.90
C ILE A 128 -4.30 2.33 -13.14
N TRP A 129 -3.90 1.20 -12.61
CA TRP A 129 -2.59 0.59 -12.85
C TRP A 129 -2.75 -0.71 -13.65
N GLN A 130 -2.03 -0.82 -14.75
CA GLN A 130 -1.97 -2.07 -15.51
C GLN A 130 -0.77 -2.88 -15.06
N GLY A 131 -1.02 -4.07 -14.54
CA GLY A 131 0.04 -4.92 -14.04
C GLY A 131 -0.45 -6.26 -13.51
N SER A 132 0.50 -7.08 -13.07
CA SER A 132 0.21 -8.40 -12.53
C SER A 132 0.10 -8.34 -11.00
N TYR A 133 -1.02 -8.79 -10.48
CA TYR A 133 -1.25 -8.97 -9.06
C TYR A 133 -1.99 -10.29 -8.84
N GLN A 134 -1.56 -11.11 -7.86
CA GLN A 134 -2.12 -12.44 -7.59
C GLN A 134 -2.23 -13.35 -8.84
N ASN A 135 -1.20 -13.37 -9.67
CA ASN A 135 -1.11 -14.12 -10.92
C ASN A 135 -2.14 -13.72 -12.00
N GLN A 136 -2.75 -12.54 -11.88
CA GLN A 136 -3.65 -11.99 -12.89
C GLN A 136 -3.11 -10.65 -13.39
N THR A 137 -3.06 -10.50 -14.72
CA THR A 137 -2.66 -9.24 -15.37
C THR A 137 -3.91 -8.52 -15.83
N LEU A 138 -4.29 -7.49 -15.08
CA LEU A 138 -5.52 -6.73 -15.27
C LEU A 138 -5.26 -5.22 -15.07
N SER A 139 -6.31 -4.45 -15.26
CA SER A 139 -6.37 -3.05 -14.82
C SER A 139 -6.85 -3.02 -13.37
N TRP A 140 -5.99 -2.55 -12.47
CA TRP A 140 -6.26 -2.51 -11.03
C TRP A 140 -6.44 -1.09 -10.55
N LEU A 141 -7.34 -0.85 -9.61
CA LEU A 141 -7.36 0.39 -8.84
C LEU A 141 -6.17 0.43 -7.87
N ARG A 142 -5.38 1.47 -7.95
CA ARG A 142 -4.21 1.68 -7.10
C ARG A 142 -4.14 3.12 -6.63
N TRP A 143 -3.33 3.32 -5.62
CA TRP A 143 -3.08 4.62 -5.01
C TRP A 143 -1.67 5.11 -5.32
N TRP A 144 -1.53 6.41 -5.51
CA TRP A 144 -0.25 7.10 -5.69
C TRP A 144 -0.10 8.18 -4.63
N ASP A 145 1.14 8.49 -4.26
CA ASP A 145 1.43 9.66 -3.45
C ASP A 145 1.41 10.95 -4.31
N SER A 146 1.58 12.10 -3.65
CA SER A 146 1.62 13.40 -4.32
C SER A 146 2.85 13.62 -5.21
N GLU A 147 3.85 12.73 -5.15
CA GLU A 147 5.05 12.75 -5.98
C GLU A 147 4.90 11.85 -7.23
N GLY A 148 3.76 11.16 -7.35
CA GLY A 148 3.48 10.24 -8.44
C GLY A 148 4.05 8.83 -8.25
N ASN A 149 4.50 8.46 -7.04
CA ASN A 149 4.95 7.11 -6.76
C ASN A 149 3.77 6.20 -6.42
N LEU A 150 3.75 5.01 -7.00
CA LEU A 150 2.75 3.99 -6.70
C LEU A 150 2.88 3.54 -5.24
N LEU A 151 1.81 3.62 -4.48
CA LEU A 151 1.77 3.10 -3.11
C LEU A 151 1.73 1.57 -3.14
N LEU A 152 2.75 0.96 -2.54
CA LEU A 152 2.90 -0.48 -2.51
C LEU A 152 1.88 -1.13 -1.56
N THR A 153 1.34 -2.27 -1.96
CA THR A 153 0.56 -3.16 -1.09
C THR A 153 1.43 -3.73 0.04
N GLY A 154 0.81 -4.30 1.06
CA GLY A 154 1.55 -4.96 2.14
C GLY A 154 2.45 -6.09 1.64
N ALA A 155 2.00 -6.88 0.67
CA ALA A 155 2.78 -7.95 0.06
C ALA A 155 4.00 -7.41 -0.70
N GLU A 156 3.80 -6.39 -1.54
CA GLU A 156 4.89 -5.76 -2.29
C GLU A 156 5.95 -5.13 -1.37
N ARG A 157 5.52 -4.50 -0.26
CA ARG A 157 6.46 -3.98 0.76
C ARG A 157 7.30 -5.08 1.38
N LEU A 158 6.68 -6.20 1.73
CA LEU A 158 7.40 -7.36 2.27
C LEU A 158 8.44 -7.90 1.30
N GLU A 159 8.11 -7.98 0.01
CA GLU A 159 9.05 -8.42 -1.03
C GLU A 159 10.24 -7.45 -1.17
N VAL A 160 9.97 -6.14 -1.17
CA VAL A 160 11.03 -5.11 -1.23
C VAL A 160 11.94 -5.18 -0.01
N GLU A 161 11.38 -5.28 1.20
CA GLU A 161 12.15 -5.39 2.44
C GLU A 161 12.96 -6.68 2.50
N LYS A 162 12.38 -7.80 2.05
CA LYS A 162 13.10 -9.08 1.96
C LYS A 162 14.28 -8.98 0.99
N ALA A 163 14.06 -8.47 -0.21
CA ALA A 163 15.14 -8.28 -1.19
C ALA A 163 16.25 -7.36 -0.67
N ARG A 164 15.89 -6.31 0.09
CA ARG A 164 16.83 -5.43 0.76
C ARG A 164 17.66 -6.16 1.82
N SER A 165 16.99 -6.93 2.68
CA SER A 165 17.65 -7.74 3.72
C SER A 165 18.63 -8.76 3.11
N ASP A 166 18.18 -9.49 2.08
CA ASP A 166 19.00 -10.49 1.37
C ASP A 166 20.24 -9.83 0.75
N ARG A 167 20.09 -8.64 0.16
CA ARG A 167 21.22 -7.87 -0.40
C ARG A 167 22.23 -7.48 0.67
N LEU A 168 21.77 -6.97 1.82
CA LEU A 168 22.66 -6.60 2.94
C LEU A 168 23.40 -7.80 3.50
N THR A 169 22.73 -8.94 3.65
CA THR A 169 23.33 -10.19 4.08
C THR A 169 24.41 -10.66 3.11
N ASN A 170 24.16 -10.61 1.81
CA ASN A 170 25.14 -10.97 0.80
C ASN A 170 26.36 -10.04 0.81
N ILE A 171 26.17 -8.74 0.99
CA ILE A 171 27.29 -7.77 1.11
C ILE A 171 28.14 -8.10 2.35
N ALA A 172 27.50 -8.27 3.51
CA ALA A 172 28.21 -8.61 4.74
C ALA A 172 29.01 -9.92 4.62
N GLU A 173 28.44 -10.94 4.00
CA GLU A 173 29.12 -12.22 3.75
C GLU A 173 30.32 -12.04 2.79
N GLN A 174 30.18 -11.24 1.74
CA GLN A 174 31.29 -10.95 0.83
C GLN A 174 32.43 -10.19 1.52
N GLU A 175 32.08 -9.23 2.39
CA GLU A 175 33.07 -8.48 3.18
C GLU A 175 33.80 -9.41 4.16
N ARG A 176 33.09 -10.29 4.84
CA ARG A 176 33.66 -11.30 5.74
C ARG A 176 34.64 -12.21 4.98
N GLN A 177 34.23 -12.74 3.83
CA GLN A 177 35.08 -13.61 3.03
C GLN A 177 36.33 -12.88 2.50
N ARG A 178 36.21 -11.59 2.16
CA ARG A 178 37.38 -10.76 1.77
C ARG A 178 38.35 -10.57 2.93
N ALA A 179 37.79 -10.28 4.13
CA ALA A 179 38.61 -10.13 5.34
C ALA A 179 39.33 -11.43 5.69
N GLU A 180 38.64 -12.57 5.69
CA GLU A 180 39.20 -13.90 5.94
C GLU A 180 40.31 -14.24 4.92
N LYS A 181 40.08 -14.00 3.62
CA LYS A 181 41.12 -14.23 2.59
C LYS A 181 42.31 -13.33 2.77
N SER A 182 42.11 -12.05 3.12
CA SER A 182 43.21 -11.11 3.37
C SER A 182 44.00 -11.52 4.58
N GLU A 183 43.39 -11.96 5.66
CA GLU A 183 44.05 -12.44 6.85
C GLU A 183 44.83 -13.72 6.58
N LEU A 184 44.25 -14.69 5.87
CA LEU A 184 44.94 -15.89 5.46
C LEU A 184 46.18 -15.61 4.59
N ALA A 185 46.05 -14.67 3.65
CA ALA A 185 47.16 -14.26 2.81
C ALA A 185 48.28 -13.61 3.64
N ARG A 186 47.96 -12.78 4.63
CA ARG A 186 48.94 -12.20 5.56
C ARG A 186 49.63 -13.29 6.37
N ARG A 187 48.91 -14.23 6.97
CA ARG A 187 49.44 -15.37 7.73
C ARG A 187 50.40 -16.21 6.88
N ASN A 188 50.04 -16.52 5.64
CA ASN A 188 50.84 -17.30 4.71
C ASN A 188 52.12 -16.56 4.24
N ALA A 189 52.09 -15.23 4.19
CA ALA A 189 53.26 -14.43 3.80
C ALA A 189 54.32 -14.38 4.89
N ILE A 190 53.96 -14.44 6.18
CA ILE A 190 54.92 -14.29 7.30
C ILE A 190 56.06 -15.31 7.27
N PRO A 191 55.82 -16.65 7.14
CA PRO A 191 56.91 -17.62 7.07
C PRO A 191 57.83 -17.40 5.84
N GLN A 192 57.27 -16.97 4.72
CA GLN A 192 58.04 -16.72 3.50
C GLN A 192 58.96 -15.51 3.67
N LEU A 193 58.45 -14.42 4.26
CA LEU A 193 59.22 -13.22 4.53
C LEU A 193 60.33 -13.47 5.58
N LEU A 194 60.05 -14.26 6.61
CA LEU A 194 61.10 -14.72 7.55
C LEU A 194 62.17 -15.52 6.88
N ALA A 195 61.85 -16.42 5.94
CA ALA A 195 62.82 -17.21 5.19
C ALA A 195 63.73 -16.36 4.27
N THR A 196 63.30 -15.15 3.89
CA THR A 196 64.14 -14.19 3.16
C THR A 196 65.10 -13.39 4.07
N GLY A 197 65.07 -13.61 5.38
CA GLY A 197 65.95 -12.93 6.34
C GLY A 197 65.42 -11.61 6.88
N MET A 198 64.09 -11.29 6.66
CA MET A 198 63.48 -10.10 7.21
C MET A 198 63.24 -10.24 8.73
N SER A 199 63.44 -9.13 9.47
CA SER A 199 63.12 -9.13 10.90
C SER A 199 61.64 -9.08 11.19
N VAL A 200 61.19 -9.51 12.38
CA VAL A 200 59.83 -9.48 12.81
C VAL A 200 59.23 -8.08 12.80
N GLU A 201 60.08 -7.08 13.14
CA GLU A 201 59.71 -5.65 13.10
C GLU A 201 59.43 -5.16 11.66
N GLN A 202 60.26 -5.56 10.71
CA GLN A 202 60.11 -5.22 9.29
C GLN A 202 58.84 -5.85 8.71
N ILE A 203 58.57 -7.12 9.04
CA ILE A 203 57.37 -7.83 8.60
C ILE A 203 56.13 -7.17 9.19
N GLY A 204 56.16 -6.79 10.47
CA GLY A 204 55.04 -6.07 11.13
C GLY A 204 54.73 -4.76 10.41
N GLN A 205 55.74 -3.98 10.03
CA GLN A 205 55.55 -2.73 9.28
C GLN A 205 54.91 -2.96 7.88
N ILE A 206 55.39 -3.96 7.14
CA ILE A 206 54.92 -4.27 5.77
C ILE A 206 53.47 -4.76 5.79
N LEU A 207 53.13 -5.64 6.76
CA LEU A 207 51.82 -6.27 6.83
C LEU A 207 50.83 -5.51 7.71
N SER A 208 51.26 -4.37 8.31
CA SER A 208 50.47 -3.61 9.30
C SER A 208 49.99 -4.45 10.49
N LEU A 209 50.92 -5.25 11.03
CA LEU A 209 50.76 -6.10 12.20
C LEU A 209 51.67 -5.64 13.35
N THR A 210 51.29 -5.95 14.57
CA THR A 210 52.19 -5.78 15.73
C THR A 210 53.24 -6.86 15.75
N VAL A 211 54.34 -6.60 16.44
CA VAL A 211 55.45 -7.58 16.61
C VAL A 211 54.96 -8.84 17.33
N GLU A 212 54.04 -8.68 18.26
CA GLU A 212 53.37 -9.77 19.00
C GLU A 212 52.56 -10.68 18.07
N GLU A 213 51.74 -10.08 17.18
CA GLU A 213 50.96 -10.83 16.20
C GLU A 213 51.85 -11.62 15.21
N VAL A 214 52.95 -11.01 14.74
CA VAL A 214 53.90 -11.72 13.85
C VAL A 214 54.53 -12.90 14.57
N LYS A 215 54.91 -12.76 15.85
CA LYS A 215 55.51 -13.86 16.65
C LYS A 215 54.50 -14.97 16.90
N GLU A 216 53.27 -14.64 17.23
CA GLU A 216 52.22 -15.62 17.47
C GLU A 216 51.91 -16.47 16.23
N ILE A 217 51.91 -15.86 15.04
CA ILE A 217 51.65 -16.57 13.78
C ILE A 217 52.86 -17.40 13.34
N SER A 218 54.08 -17.05 13.78
CA SER A 218 55.31 -17.74 13.42
C SER A 218 55.70 -18.88 14.37
N SER A 219 54.99 -19.05 15.50
CA SER A 219 55.17 -20.13 16.48
C SER A 219 54.41 -21.35 16.08
#